data_1f00ba719a11033fb8e79bc44bc5981e
#
_entry.id   1f00ba719a11033fb8e79bc44bc5981e
#
_cell.length_a   1.000
_cell.length_b   1.000
_cell.length_c   1.000
_cell.angle_alpha   90.00
_cell.angle_beta   90.00
_cell.angle_gamma   90.00
#
_symmetry.space_group_name_H-M   'P 1'
#
loop_
_entity.id
_entity.type
_entity.pdbx_description
1 polymer ?
#
loop_
_entity_poly.entity_id
_entity_poly.type
_entity_poly.pdbx_seq_one_letter_code
_entity_poly.pdbx_strand_id
1 'polypeptide(L)'
;MTGLESLRLQRIVDRLLVPWEWTTGPGVTIGVVREDALALHRAAGMANIELGVAIGPGTTFRIASVSKQFTCAAILLLAAEGRLRIEDNLRDYISGFPDLGHRITLAHLMHNTSGIRDMFEVMRLGGVDLGQPCGAADLLDGVCRQRGLNFVPGTRYLYSNSNFMLLGRIVERVSGERLAAFLDRRIFAPLGMAMTRHTPSTSELVPGLATGYSPAADGSQYGWRRVLHNFPLHGEGGLVSSVEDLALWHAQFGLPRRCGDALAAALTTMTPFVNGSVNTYARGLRLQTWRGVRTVGHDGLWPGFKTSFVRLPDHHAAVICISNDATSDPHDLAFQVVDALLEGAPDVHPVPPLPEWAAAVALPGRYLRRGSGVTVDVARDAKDRVSASVNGVATFLVPSADERLETGRGSGDFFLRFDGAAIDVERDAGVTETLHRVAPGAALPVDLPGRYVNLDTAATWTIAAATSGVELRVAGPLLLTSGGWEIEPIEGDAIRIYTPTTLYRGWLDTLVLRDADGRITGLHVDGGRVKGMVFARVE
;
A
#
# COMPACT_ATOMS: atom_id res chain seq x y z
N MET A 1 1.99 9.83 32.58
CA MET A 1 3.40 9.34 32.59
C MET A 1 4.13 9.94 33.78
N THR A 2 4.86 9.11 34.54
CA THR A 2 5.85 9.62 35.49
C THR A 2 7.01 10.27 34.75
N GLY A 3 7.79 11.14 35.37
CA GLY A 3 8.95 11.75 34.73
C GLY A 3 9.98 10.72 34.22
N LEU A 4 10.08 9.55 34.87
CA LEU A 4 10.96 8.46 34.51
C LEU A 4 10.49 7.74 33.20
N GLU A 5 9.19 7.50 33.05
CA GLU A 5 8.61 6.91 31.83
C GLU A 5 8.81 7.82 30.62
N SER A 6 8.64 9.13 30.79
CA SER A 6 8.89 10.13 29.76
C SER A 6 10.35 10.14 29.32
N LEU A 7 11.28 10.15 30.25
CA LEU A 7 12.73 10.09 29.94
C LEU A 7 13.14 8.79 29.26
N ARG A 8 12.52 7.67 29.65
CA ARG A 8 12.78 6.38 29.01
C ARG A 8 12.30 6.37 27.57
N LEU A 9 11.07 6.79 27.31
CA LEU A 9 10.50 6.88 25.97
C LEU A 9 11.36 7.79 25.08
N GLN A 10 11.76 8.96 25.60
CA GLN A 10 12.65 9.87 24.88
C GLN A 10 13.96 9.17 24.47
N ARG A 11 14.63 8.46 25.39
CA ARG A 11 15.88 7.73 25.09
C ARG A 11 15.70 6.64 24.03
N ILE A 12 14.54 5.98 24.02
CA ILE A 12 14.22 4.96 22.99
C ILE A 12 14.09 5.63 21.64
N VAL A 13 13.30 6.71 21.54
CA VAL A 13 13.11 7.44 20.28
C VAL A 13 14.44 8.05 19.80
N ASP A 14 15.23 8.65 20.68
CA ASP A 14 16.55 9.20 20.35
C ASP A 14 17.46 8.09 19.79
N ARG A 15 17.48 6.89 20.40
CA ARG A 15 18.26 5.74 19.92
C ARG A 15 17.79 5.28 18.53
N LEU A 16 16.48 5.27 18.27
CA LEU A 16 15.94 4.87 16.97
C LEU A 16 16.34 5.83 15.86
N LEU A 17 16.59 7.10 16.19
CA LEU A 17 16.99 8.14 15.23
C LEU A 17 18.49 8.22 14.98
N VAL A 18 19.34 7.57 15.80
CA VAL A 18 20.80 7.57 15.64
C VAL A 18 21.30 7.34 14.21
N PRO A 19 20.71 6.44 13.39
CA PRO A 19 21.16 6.25 12.00
C PRO A 19 21.10 7.50 11.13
N TRP A 20 20.28 8.49 11.49
CA TRP A 20 20.09 9.75 10.75
C TRP A 20 20.73 10.97 11.41
N GLU A 21 21.18 10.90 12.67
CA GLU A 21 21.70 12.07 13.42
C GLU A 21 22.97 12.68 12.84
N TRP A 22 23.85 11.85 12.31
CA TRP A 22 25.19 12.23 11.85
C TRP A 22 25.31 12.30 10.34
N THR A 23 24.21 12.30 9.63
CA THR A 23 24.21 12.28 8.17
C THR A 23 23.80 13.62 7.58
N THR A 24 24.35 13.95 6.42
CA THR A 24 23.85 15.01 5.54
C THR A 24 22.80 14.47 4.57
N GLY A 25 22.26 13.29 4.85
CA GLY A 25 21.23 12.60 4.06
C GLY A 25 19.80 12.97 4.50
N PRO A 26 18.80 12.37 3.85
CA PRO A 26 17.40 12.53 4.25
C PRO A 26 17.18 11.96 5.66
N GLY A 27 15.96 12.08 6.18
CA GLY A 27 15.77 11.72 7.58
C GLY A 27 14.39 11.20 7.94
N VAL A 28 14.18 11.15 9.23
CA VAL A 28 12.97 10.62 9.89
C VAL A 28 12.52 11.57 10.98
N THR A 29 11.21 11.69 11.16
CA THR A 29 10.58 12.37 12.28
C THR A 29 9.59 11.44 12.98
N ILE A 30 9.61 11.45 14.32
CA ILE A 30 8.74 10.61 15.17
C ILE A 30 8.00 11.51 16.16
N GLY A 31 6.67 11.43 16.12
CA GLY A 31 5.77 12.01 17.11
C GLY A 31 5.09 10.94 17.95
N VAL A 32 5.01 11.17 19.25
CA VAL A 32 4.26 10.33 20.18
C VAL A 32 3.16 11.17 20.82
N VAL A 33 1.93 10.72 20.64
CA VAL A 33 0.74 11.31 21.25
C VAL A 33 0.36 10.51 22.49
N ARG A 34 0.02 11.20 23.56
CA ARG A 34 -0.51 10.66 24.81
C ARG A 34 -1.62 11.56 25.32
N GLU A 35 -2.72 10.98 25.79
CA GLU A 35 -3.88 11.75 26.29
C GLU A 35 -4.29 12.86 25.30
N ASP A 36 -4.34 12.52 24.02
CA ASP A 36 -4.70 13.40 22.90
C ASP A 36 -3.76 14.61 22.69
N ALA A 37 -2.60 14.66 23.33
CA ALA A 37 -1.59 15.69 23.15
C ALA A 37 -0.28 15.14 22.60
N LEU A 38 0.41 15.92 21.77
CA LEU A 38 1.76 15.58 21.29
C LEU A 38 2.74 15.66 22.48
N ALA A 39 3.08 14.50 23.05
CA ALA A 39 3.92 14.38 24.23
C ALA A 39 5.42 14.39 23.91
N LEU A 40 5.78 13.91 22.71
CA LEU A 40 7.18 13.88 22.24
C LEU A 40 7.21 14.10 20.74
N HIS A 41 8.14 14.94 20.28
CA HIS A 41 8.49 15.08 18.88
C HIS A 41 10.00 15.11 18.75
N ARG A 42 10.56 14.24 17.90
CA ARG A 42 11.98 14.14 17.58
C ARG A 42 12.16 13.94 16.09
N ALA A 43 13.25 14.48 15.57
CA ALA A 43 13.60 14.35 14.16
C ALA A 43 15.11 14.29 14.00
N ALA A 44 15.58 13.62 12.94
CA ALA A 44 16.96 13.58 12.54
C ALA A 44 17.06 13.54 11.01
N GLY A 45 18.17 14.08 10.45
CA GLY A 45 18.41 14.17 9.01
C GLY A 45 17.87 15.44 8.37
N MET A 46 18.00 15.55 7.04
CA MET A 46 17.69 16.74 6.26
C MET A 46 16.32 16.65 5.60
N ALA A 47 15.51 17.71 5.75
CA ALA A 47 14.32 17.94 4.94
C ALA A 47 14.68 18.26 3.49
N ASN A 48 15.77 18.99 3.31
CA ASN A 48 16.33 19.30 1.99
C ASN A 48 17.85 19.27 2.08
N ILE A 49 18.46 18.33 1.37
CA ILE A 49 19.92 18.12 1.37
C ILE A 49 20.63 19.29 0.68
N GLU A 50 20.11 19.75 -0.46
CA GLU A 50 20.75 20.76 -1.28
C GLU A 50 20.81 22.13 -0.60
N LEU A 51 19.81 22.43 0.22
CA LEU A 51 19.72 23.69 0.97
C LEU A 51 20.27 23.56 2.40
N GLY A 52 20.65 22.36 2.84
CA GLY A 52 21.12 22.11 4.20
C GLY A 52 20.04 22.34 5.27
N VAL A 53 18.75 22.15 4.91
CA VAL A 53 17.62 22.35 5.83
C VAL A 53 17.34 21.05 6.59
N ALA A 54 17.51 21.07 7.91
CA ALA A 54 17.20 19.94 8.76
C ALA A 54 15.68 19.73 8.92
N ILE A 55 15.28 18.48 9.20
CA ILE A 55 13.90 18.20 9.62
C ILE A 55 13.67 18.79 11.02
N GLY A 56 12.54 19.46 11.18
CA GLY A 56 12.16 20.07 12.46
C GLY A 56 10.68 20.40 12.54
N PRO A 57 10.25 21.11 13.59
CA PRO A 57 8.87 21.58 13.71
C PRO A 57 8.44 22.37 12.46
N GLY A 58 7.24 22.09 11.97
CA GLY A 58 6.72 22.71 10.76
C GLY A 58 7.25 22.13 9.44
N THR A 59 8.12 21.12 9.47
CA THR A 59 8.45 20.36 8.26
C THR A 59 7.25 19.52 7.83
N THR A 60 6.83 19.67 6.58
CA THR A 60 5.73 18.92 6.01
C THR A 60 6.22 17.82 5.07
N PHE A 61 5.43 16.78 4.95
CA PHE A 61 5.76 15.61 4.13
C PHE A 61 4.55 15.17 3.33
N ARG A 62 4.77 14.53 2.18
CA ARG A 62 3.72 13.78 1.51
C ARG A 62 3.40 12.53 2.34
N ILE A 63 2.19 12.48 2.92
CA ILE A 63 1.77 11.38 3.79
C ILE A 63 1.14 10.22 3.03
N ALA A 64 1.08 10.34 1.72
CA ALA A 64 0.59 9.28 0.82
C ALA A 64 -0.75 8.68 1.29
N SER A 65 -0.82 7.35 1.44
CA SER A 65 -2.08 6.64 1.72
C SER A 65 -2.70 6.93 3.09
N VAL A 66 -2.00 7.59 4.01
CA VAL A 66 -2.62 8.14 5.24
C VAL A 66 -3.71 9.15 4.89
N SER A 67 -3.69 9.73 3.67
CA SER A 67 -4.75 10.60 3.12
C SER A 67 -6.12 9.93 3.03
N LYS A 68 -6.18 8.61 2.86
CA LYS A 68 -7.42 7.87 2.58
C LYS A 68 -8.50 8.04 3.67
N GLN A 69 -8.10 8.12 4.92
CA GLN A 69 -9.01 8.34 6.04
C GLN A 69 -9.71 9.72 5.94
N PHE A 70 -9.03 10.74 5.43
CA PHE A 70 -9.61 12.08 5.22
C PHE A 70 -10.60 12.09 4.04
N THR A 71 -10.31 11.35 2.99
CA THR A 71 -11.24 11.16 1.86
C THR A 71 -12.50 10.41 2.31
N CYS A 72 -12.37 9.37 3.14
CA CYS A 72 -13.52 8.70 3.74
C CYS A 72 -14.29 9.63 4.69
N ALA A 73 -13.59 10.44 5.48
CA ALA A 73 -14.23 11.44 6.33
C ALA A 73 -15.08 12.43 5.52
N ALA A 74 -14.57 12.90 4.36
CA ALA A 74 -15.33 13.78 3.46
C ALA A 74 -16.62 13.12 2.95
N ILE A 75 -16.55 11.86 2.52
CA ILE A 75 -17.74 11.08 2.10
C ILE A 75 -18.74 10.95 3.27
N LEU A 76 -18.25 10.61 4.47
CA LEU A 76 -19.11 10.46 5.65
C LEU A 76 -19.75 11.76 6.09
N LEU A 77 -19.08 12.89 5.96
CA LEU A 77 -19.65 14.22 6.21
C LEU A 77 -20.78 14.53 5.23
N LEU A 78 -20.59 14.24 3.94
CA LEU A 78 -21.66 14.41 2.93
C LEU A 78 -22.82 13.44 3.16
N ALA A 79 -22.54 12.22 3.63
CA ALA A 79 -23.59 11.26 3.99
C ALA A 79 -24.42 11.72 5.21
N ALA A 80 -23.74 12.28 6.23
CA ALA A 80 -24.42 12.84 7.41
C ALA A 80 -25.31 14.06 7.06
N GLU A 81 -24.98 14.78 5.99
CA GLU A 81 -25.78 15.87 5.44
C GLU A 81 -26.93 15.37 4.52
N GLY A 82 -27.06 14.06 4.31
CA GLY A 82 -28.06 13.49 3.42
C GLY A 82 -27.84 13.75 1.92
N ARG A 83 -26.65 14.19 1.53
CA ARG A 83 -26.28 14.54 0.14
C ARG A 83 -25.89 13.32 -0.70
N LEU A 84 -25.54 12.22 -0.08
CA LEU A 84 -25.30 10.91 -0.66
C LEU A 84 -25.53 9.83 0.41
N ARG A 85 -25.55 8.56 -0.02
CA ARG A 85 -25.55 7.40 0.87
C ARG A 85 -24.36 6.52 0.53
N ILE A 86 -23.72 5.91 1.51
CA ILE A 86 -22.57 5.02 1.26
C ILE A 86 -22.98 3.74 0.52
N GLU A 87 -24.27 3.39 0.51
CA GLU A 87 -24.88 2.30 -0.26
C GLU A 87 -25.17 2.67 -1.71
N ASP A 88 -25.04 3.94 -2.11
CA ASP A 88 -25.30 4.38 -3.49
C ASP A 88 -24.34 3.72 -4.46
N ASN A 89 -24.80 3.53 -5.71
CA ASN A 89 -23.99 2.95 -6.76
C ASN A 89 -22.96 3.96 -7.26
N LEU A 90 -21.71 3.53 -7.40
CA LEU A 90 -20.61 4.31 -8.00
C LEU A 90 -21.02 4.97 -9.33
N ARG A 91 -21.74 4.26 -10.18
CA ARG A 91 -22.16 4.73 -11.50
C ARG A 91 -23.11 5.93 -11.46
N ASP A 92 -23.77 6.18 -10.34
CA ASP A 92 -24.64 7.35 -10.15
C ASP A 92 -23.82 8.64 -10.08
N TYR A 93 -22.54 8.51 -9.73
CA TYR A 93 -21.61 9.65 -9.53
C TYR A 93 -20.52 9.76 -10.60
N ILE A 94 -20.05 8.65 -11.15
CA ILE A 94 -18.96 8.64 -12.14
C ILE A 94 -19.52 8.28 -13.51
N SER A 95 -19.81 9.31 -14.29
CA SER A 95 -20.22 9.13 -15.69
C SER A 95 -19.08 8.52 -16.50
N GLY A 96 -19.36 7.49 -17.28
CA GLY A 96 -18.34 6.78 -18.05
C GLY A 96 -17.73 5.58 -17.33
N PHE A 97 -18.02 5.36 -16.02
CA PHE A 97 -17.64 4.11 -15.39
C PHE A 97 -18.44 2.95 -15.99
N PRO A 98 -17.76 1.87 -16.47
CA PRO A 98 -18.42 0.80 -17.22
C PRO A 98 -19.42 0.01 -16.37
N ASP A 99 -20.38 -0.64 -17.03
CA ASP A 99 -21.17 -1.68 -16.40
C ASP A 99 -20.37 -2.99 -16.41
N LEU A 100 -19.91 -3.39 -15.23
CA LEU A 100 -19.14 -4.61 -15.05
C LEU A 100 -20.02 -5.77 -14.54
N GLY A 101 -21.35 -5.67 -14.70
CA GLY A 101 -22.32 -6.69 -14.30
C GLY A 101 -22.59 -6.76 -12.79
N HIS A 102 -22.05 -5.84 -12.02
CA HIS A 102 -22.17 -5.82 -10.56
C HIS A 102 -22.47 -4.41 -10.03
N ARG A 103 -23.29 -4.34 -8.97
CA ARG A 103 -23.46 -3.10 -8.22
C ARG A 103 -22.24 -2.86 -7.34
N ILE A 104 -21.55 -1.74 -7.56
CA ILE A 104 -20.40 -1.30 -6.76
C ILE A 104 -20.84 -0.10 -5.94
N THR A 105 -20.83 -0.21 -4.62
CA THR A 105 -21.25 0.86 -3.72
C THR A 105 -20.07 1.71 -3.26
N LEU A 106 -20.34 2.93 -2.75
CA LEU A 106 -19.33 3.77 -2.13
C LEU A 106 -18.72 3.08 -0.91
N ALA A 107 -19.50 2.29 -0.16
CA ALA A 107 -18.97 1.46 0.93
C ALA A 107 -17.95 0.45 0.42
N HIS A 108 -18.20 -0.22 -0.71
CA HIS A 108 -17.21 -1.13 -1.31
C HIS A 108 -15.89 -0.43 -1.62
N LEU A 109 -15.94 0.82 -2.10
CA LEU A 109 -14.73 1.62 -2.36
C LEU A 109 -13.98 1.92 -1.06
N MET A 110 -14.69 2.38 -0.02
CA MET A 110 -14.10 2.77 1.27
C MET A 110 -13.42 1.61 1.98
N HIS A 111 -13.95 0.38 1.80
CA HIS A 111 -13.46 -0.84 2.43
C HIS A 111 -12.51 -1.66 1.54
N ASN A 112 -12.16 -1.17 0.34
CA ASN A 112 -11.35 -1.91 -0.64
C ASN A 112 -11.92 -3.30 -1.00
N THR A 113 -13.25 -3.40 -1.06
CA THR A 113 -13.98 -4.62 -1.44
C THR A 113 -14.72 -4.49 -2.77
N SER A 114 -14.40 -3.47 -3.56
CA SER A 114 -15.06 -3.19 -4.84
C SER A 114 -14.68 -4.15 -5.97
N GLY A 115 -13.51 -4.78 -5.89
CA GLY A 115 -12.91 -5.54 -6.99
C GLY A 115 -12.31 -4.66 -8.10
N ILE A 116 -12.39 -3.34 -8.02
CA ILE A 116 -11.80 -2.43 -9.02
C ILE A 116 -10.28 -2.54 -9.01
N ARG A 117 -9.68 -2.74 -10.19
CA ARG A 117 -8.23 -2.84 -10.38
C ARG A 117 -7.53 -1.54 -10.01
N ASP A 118 -6.33 -1.65 -9.41
CA ASP A 118 -5.51 -0.49 -9.03
C ASP A 118 -5.00 0.26 -10.25
N MET A 119 -5.27 1.57 -10.32
CA MET A 119 -4.91 2.41 -11.47
C MET A 119 -3.41 2.46 -11.72
N PHE A 120 -2.58 2.51 -10.68
CA PHE A 120 -1.12 2.58 -10.85
C PHE A 120 -0.59 1.28 -11.44
N GLU A 121 -1.16 0.14 -11.06
CA GLU A 121 -0.76 -1.14 -11.63
C GLU A 121 -1.29 -1.33 -13.05
N VAL A 122 -2.52 -0.90 -13.34
CA VAL A 122 -3.07 -0.87 -14.71
C VAL A 122 -2.18 -0.02 -15.62
N MET A 123 -1.80 1.18 -15.18
CA MET A 123 -0.92 2.06 -15.94
C MET A 123 0.46 1.43 -16.16
N ARG A 124 1.03 0.80 -15.15
CA ARG A 124 2.30 0.07 -15.26
C ARG A 124 2.23 -1.07 -16.28
N LEU A 125 1.15 -1.87 -16.26
CA LEU A 125 0.92 -2.91 -17.26
C LEU A 125 0.75 -2.33 -18.67
N GLY A 126 0.32 -1.07 -18.76
CA GLY A 126 0.29 -0.25 -19.96
C GLY A 126 1.63 0.38 -20.36
N GLY A 127 2.72 0.11 -19.63
CA GLY A 127 4.05 0.63 -19.91
C GLY A 127 4.33 2.03 -19.34
N VAL A 128 3.50 2.52 -18.43
CA VAL A 128 3.66 3.85 -17.82
C VAL A 128 4.33 3.73 -16.45
N ASP A 129 5.49 4.35 -16.29
CA ASP A 129 6.18 4.49 -15.00
C ASP A 129 5.81 5.81 -14.31
N LEU A 130 5.94 5.85 -12.98
CA LEU A 130 5.63 7.02 -12.15
C LEU A 130 6.45 8.27 -12.49
N GLY A 131 7.60 8.11 -13.12
CA GLY A 131 8.45 9.22 -13.60
C GLY A 131 7.92 9.90 -14.87
N GLN A 132 6.93 9.32 -15.53
CA GLN A 132 6.44 9.80 -16.83
C GLN A 132 5.23 10.72 -16.67
N PRO A 133 5.04 11.69 -17.59
CA PRO A 133 3.86 12.54 -17.58
C PRO A 133 2.58 11.71 -17.69
N CYS A 134 1.68 11.89 -16.73
CA CYS A 134 0.36 11.28 -16.72
C CYS A 134 -0.62 12.28 -16.12
N GLY A 135 -1.71 12.54 -16.78
CA GLY A 135 -2.75 13.44 -16.33
C GLY A 135 -3.79 12.74 -15.44
N ALA A 136 -4.55 13.53 -14.68
CA ALA A 136 -5.65 12.99 -13.88
C ALA A 136 -6.76 12.38 -14.74
N ALA A 137 -6.92 12.86 -15.99
CA ALA A 137 -7.83 12.29 -16.98
C ALA A 137 -7.36 10.91 -17.44
N ASP A 138 -6.06 10.74 -17.66
CA ASP A 138 -5.49 9.45 -18.11
C ASP A 138 -5.67 8.35 -17.05
N LEU A 139 -5.52 8.70 -15.75
CA LEU A 139 -5.77 7.76 -14.66
C LEU A 139 -7.23 7.34 -14.59
N LEU A 140 -8.15 8.30 -14.70
CA LEU A 140 -9.59 8.02 -14.71
C LEU A 140 -9.99 7.18 -15.92
N ASP A 141 -9.47 7.53 -17.11
CA ASP A 141 -9.71 6.80 -18.35
C ASP A 141 -9.21 5.34 -18.24
N GLY A 142 -8.00 5.14 -17.68
CA GLY A 142 -7.46 3.81 -17.42
C GLY A 142 -8.36 2.97 -16.50
N VAL A 143 -9.00 3.58 -15.51
CA VAL A 143 -9.96 2.91 -14.63
C VAL A 143 -11.29 2.64 -15.35
N CYS A 144 -11.80 3.60 -16.11
CA CYS A 144 -13.07 3.47 -16.82
C CYS A 144 -12.99 2.54 -18.06
N ARG A 145 -11.81 2.25 -18.57
CA ARG A 145 -11.59 1.33 -19.70
C ARG A 145 -11.65 -0.14 -19.30
N GLN A 146 -11.60 -0.45 -17.99
CA GLN A 146 -11.60 -1.82 -17.51
C GLN A 146 -12.87 -2.58 -17.90
N ARG A 147 -12.73 -3.85 -18.30
CA ARG A 147 -13.81 -4.74 -18.73
C ARG A 147 -14.12 -5.83 -17.70
N GLY A 148 -13.40 -5.86 -16.60
CA GLY A 148 -13.58 -6.84 -15.53
C GLY A 148 -13.05 -6.35 -14.21
N LEU A 149 -13.44 -7.04 -13.16
CA LEU A 149 -13.04 -6.82 -11.79
C LEU A 149 -12.00 -7.86 -11.36
N ASN A 150 -11.26 -7.56 -10.30
CA ASN A 150 -10.40 -8.54 -9.63
C ASN A 150 -11.23 -9.69 -8.99
N PHE A 151 -12.43 -9.37 -8.51
CA PHE A 151 -13.38 -10.29 -7.85
C PHE A 151 -14.76 -9.62 -7.75
N VAL A 152 -15.77 -10.41 -7.41
CA VAL A 152 -17.14 -9.91 -7.18
C VAL A 152 -17.17 -8.98 -5.96
N PRO A 153 -17.76 -7.78 -6.06
CA PRO A 153 -17.81 -6.81 -4.96
C PRO A 153 -18.32 -7.39 -3.64
N GLY A 154 -17.66 -7.06 -2.55
CA GLY A 154 -17.97 -7.54 -1.20
C GLY A 154 -17.44 -8.93 -0.85
N THR A 155 -16.87 -9.70 -1.80
CA THR A 155 -16.44 -11.08 -1.53
C THR A 155 -15.00 -11.20 -1.03
N ARG A 156 -14.14 -10.22 -1.32
CA ARG A 156 -12.72 -10.22 -0.95
C ARG A 156 -12.24 -8.80 -0.68
N TYR A 157 -11.08 -8.70 -0.07
CA TYR A 157 -10.29 -7.48 0.04
C TYR A 157 -9.18 -7.47 -1.02
N LEU A 158 -8.99 -6.34 -1.70
CA LEU A 158 -7.77 -6.04 -2.40
C LEU A 158 -7.59 -4.53 -2.47
N TYR A 159 -6.47 -4.07 -1.93
CA TYR A 159 -6.14 -2.64 -1.89
C TYR A 159 -6.10 -2.03 -3.30
N SER A 160 -6.85 -0.96 -3.50
CA SER A 160 -6.91 -0.25 -4.78
C SER A 160 -6.96 1.26 -4.59
N ASN A 161 -5.97 1.97 -5.14
CA ASN A 161 -5.93 3.42 -5.16
C ASN A 161 -7.05 4.01 -6.03
N SER A 162 -7.50 3.28 -7.06
CA SER A 162 -8.65 3.67 -7.89
C SER A 162 -9.88 3.98 -7.05
N ASN A 163 -10.14 3.20 -6.01
CA ASN A 163 -11.28 3.41 -5.11
C ASN A 163 -11.28 4.82 -4.50
N PHE A 164 -10.15 5.25 -3.99
CA PHE A 164 -10.03 6.52 -3.28
C PHE A 164 -9.89 7.71 -4.24
N MET A 165 -9.31 7.52 -5.41
CA MET A 165 -9.37 8.50 -6.49
C MET A 165 -10.82 8.77 -6.89
N LEU A 166 -11.63 7.71 -7.07
CA LEU A 166 -13.05 7.82 -7.39
C LEU A 166 -13.84 8.47 -6.25
N LEU A 167 -13.59 8.10 -4.97
CA LEU A 167 -14.23 8.75 -3.82
C LEU A 167 -13.91 10.25 -3.76
N GLY A 168 -12.67 10.66 -4.03
CA GLY A 168 -12.32 12.08 -4.10
C GLY A 168 -13.09 12.82 -5.20
N ARG A 169 -13.24 12.22 -6.39
CA ARG A 169 -14.08 12.77 -7.47
C ARG A 169 -15.55 12.87 -7.09
N ILE A 170 -16.05 11.90 -6.32
CA ILE A 170 -17.43 11.94 -5.82
C ILE A 170 -17.62 13.09 -4.83
N VAL A 171 -16.65 13.32 -3.93
CA VAL A 171 -16.68 14.51 -3.06
C VAL A 171 -16.79 15.79 -3.89
N GLU A 172 -15.97 15.97 -4.93
CA GLU A 172 -16.02 17.14 -5.80
C GLU A 172 -17.37 17.28 -6.52
N ARG A 173 -17.88 16.19 -7.08
CA ARG A 173 -19.17 16.19 -7.79
C ARG A 173 -20.35 16.56 -6.89
N VAL A 174 -20.40 15.98 -5.70
CA VAL A 174 -21.52 16.15 -4.75
C VAL A 174 -21.42 17.49 -4.04
N SER A 175 -20.22 17.93 -3.65
CA SER A 175 -20.03 19.21 -2.96
C SER A 175 -20.09 20.42 -3.91
N GLY A 176 -19.70 20.24 -5.16
CA GLY A 176 -19.48 21.34 -6.10
C GLY A 176 -18.15 22.08 -5.86
N GLU A 177 -17.31 21.57 -4.95
CA GLU A 177 -16.03 22.17 -4.57
C GLU A 177 -14.88 21.26 -4.99
N ARG A 178 -13.68 21.82 -5.22
CA ARG A 178 -12.47 21.01 -5.33
C ARG A 178 -12.21 20.29 -4.01
N LEU A 179 -11.70 19.06 -4.07
CA LEU A 179 -11.41 18.25 -2.88
C LEU A 179 -10.54 19.01 -1.87
N ALA A 180 -9.54 19.76 -2.34
CA ALA A 180 -8.70 20.61 -1.50
C ALA A 180 -9.51 21.61 -0.67
N ALA A 181 -10.41 22.35 -1.30
CA ALA A 181 -11.24 23.36 -0.64
C ALA A 181 -12.23 22.74 0.35
N PHE A 182 -12.82 21.58 -0.03
CA PHE A 182 -13.74 20.86 0.84
C PHE A 182 -13.04 20.35 2.11
N LEU A 183 -11.87 19.70 1.97
CA LEU A 183 -11.11 19.18 3.10
C LEU A 183 -10.63 20.30 4.02
N ASP A 184 -10.11 21.39 3.45
CA ASP A 184 -9.67 22.55 4.23
C ASP A 184 -10.82 23.11 5.06
N ARG A 185 -11.93 23.47 4.43
CA ARG A 185 -13.07 24.10 5.09
C ARG A 185 -13.77 23.20 6.13
N ARG A 186 -13.84 21.91 5.84
CA ARG A 186 -14.65 20.97 6.64
C ARG A 186 -13.85 20.21 7.69
N ILE A 187 -12.54 20.05 7.49
CA ILE A 187 -11.69 19.23 8.36
C ILE A 187 -10.50 20.04 8.87
N PHE A 188 -9.64 20.56 7.97
CA PHE A 188 -8.35 21.08 8.40
C PHE A 188 -8.48 22.38 9.20
N ALA A 189 -9.17 23.38 8.66
CA ALA A 189 -9.36 24.67 9.35
C ALA A 189 -10.12 24.53 10.68
N PRO A 190 -11.24 23.75 10.79
CA PRO A 190 -11.91 23.55 12.06
C PRO A 190 -11.07 22.85 13.13
N LEU A 191 -10.11 22.00 12.74
CA LEU A 191 -9.22 21.29 13.64
C LEU A 191 -7.92 22.04 13.93
N GLY A 192 -7.64 23.14 13.22
CA GLY A 192 -6.40 23.88 13.33
C GLY A 192 -5.20 23.22 12.66
N MET A 193 -5.43 22.30 11.70
CA MET A 193 -4.41 21.59 10.93
C MET A 193 -3.81 22.50 9.83
N ALA A 194 -3.10 23.56 10.26
CA ALA A 194 -2.65 24.62 9.37
C ALA A 194 -1.57 24.23 8.35
N MET A 195 -0.86 23.14 8.63
CA MET A 195 0.21 22.61 7.79
C MET A 195 -0.30 21.54 6.81
N THR A 196 -1.55 21.07 6.98
CA THR A 196 -2.13 20.02 6.15
C THR A 196 -2.86 20.62 4.96
N ARG A 197 -2.59 20.07 3.77
CA ARG A 197 -3.26 20.49 2.54
C ARG A 197 -3.29 19.40 1.49
N HIS A 198 -4.29 19.45 0.63
CA HIS A 198 -4.36 18.58 -0.53
C HIS A 198 -3.64 19.25 -1.70
N THR A 199 -2.61 18.57 -2.24
CA THR A 199 -1.77 19.04 -3.35
C THR A 199 -1.79 18.02 -4.47
N PRO A 200 -2.72 18.13 -5.42
CA PRO A 200 -2.86 17.16 -6.51
C PRO A 200 -1.70 17.17 -7.50
N SER A 201 -0.96 18.26 -7.58
CA SER A 201 0.18 18.41 -8.47
C SER A 201 1.50 18.54 -7.68
N THR A 202 2.56 17.94 -8.23
CA THR A 202 3.92 18.11 -7.69
C THR A 202 4.51 19.48 -7.99
N SER A 203 3.90 20.25 -8.91
CA SER A 203 4.31 21.61 -9.24
C SER A 203 3.75 22.67 -8.27
N GLU A 204 2.83 22.31 -7.38
CA GLU A 204 2.32 23.23 -6.37
C GLU A 204 3.38 23.55 -5.32
N LEU A 205 3.53 24.82 -4.99
CA LEU A 205 4.44 25.25 -3.93
C LEU A 205 3.81 25.00 -2.57
N VAL A 206 4.51 24.23 -1.75
CA VAL A 206 4.10 23.92 -0.38
C VAL A 206 5.18 24.38 0.58
N PRO A 207 4.91 25.39 1.41
CA PRO A 207 5.87 25.83 2.42
C PRO A 207 6.27 24.71 3.36
N GLY A 208 7.57 24.58 3.64
CA GLY A 208 8.10 23.56 4.55
C GLY A 208 8.09 22.13 4.03
N LEU A 209 7.75 21.89 2.76
CA LEU A 209 7.73 20.53 2.19
C LEU A 209 9.15 19.96 2.07
N ALA A 210 9.37 18.83 2.70
CA ALA A 210 10.59 18.06 2.53
C ALA A 210 10.71 17.52 1.08
N THR A 211 11.94 17.36 0.62
CA THR A 211 12.26 16.69 -0.65
C THR A 211 12.44 15.19 -0.40
N GLY A 212 11.83 14.35 -1.21
CA GLY A 212 11.97 12.90 -1.13
C GLY A 212 13.27 12.42 -1.83
N TYR A 213 13.98 11.50 -1.19
CA TYR A 213 15.26 10.99 -1.67
C TYR A 213 15.31 9.47 -1.73
N SER A 214 16.14 8.96 -2.63
CA SER A 214 16.56 7.56 -2.67
C SER A 214 18.07 7.49 -2.85
N PRO A 215 18.72 6.36 -2.51
CA PRO A 215 20.15 6.17 -2.82
C PRO A 215 20.41 6.40 -4.31
N ALA A 216 21.49 7.09 -4.61
CA ALA A 216 21.98 7.20 -5.97
C ALA A 216 22.65 5.90 -6.38
N ALA A 217 22.38 5.41 -7.59
CA ALA A 217 23.19 4.37 -8.19
C ALA A 217 24.52 4.99 -8.61
N ASP A 218 25.61 4.34 -8.24
CA ASP A 218 27.00 4.60 -8.64
C ASP A 218 27.50 6.05 -8.76
N GLY A 219 28.39 6.45 -7.88
CA GLY A 219 29.29 7.58 -8.07
C GLY A 219 28.70 8.98 -7.86
N SER A 220 27.47 9.10 -7.37
CA SER A 220 26.93 10.39 -6.96
C SER A 220 27.75 10.92 -5.77
N GLN A 221 28.27 12.13 -5.89
CA GLN A 221 29.05 12.83 -4.85
C GLN A 221 28.33 12.89 -3.49
N TYR A 222 26.99 12.89 -3.49
CA TYR A 222 26.18 13.02 -2.29
C TYR A 222 25.57 11.70 -1.81
N GLY A 223 25.73 10.59 -2.56
CA GLY A 223 25.11 9.29 -2.24
C GLY A 223 23.59 9.24 -2.39
N TRP A 224 22.93 10.35 -2.69
CA TRP A 224 21.48 10.50 -2.78
C TRP A 224 21.04 11.14 -4.09
N ARG A 225 19.81 10.84 -4.52
CA ARG A 225 19.13 11.50 -5.64
C ARG A 225 17.72 11.89 -5.22
N ARG A 226 17.20 12.99 -5.77
CA ARG A 226 15.79 13.33 -5.63
C ARG A 226 14.92 12.28 -6.31
N VAL A 227 13.81 11.94 -5.69
CA VAL A 227 12.81 11.10 -6.33
C VAL A 227 11.71 11.99 -6.87
N LEU A 228 11.65 12.07 -8.19
CA LEU A 228 10.66 12.85 -8.91
C LEU A 228 9.55 11.93 -9.42
N HIS A 229 8.33 12.42 -9.41
CA HIS A 229 7.17 11.77 -10.00
C HIS A 229 6.26 12.80 -10.65
N ASN A 230 5.56 12.41 -11.71
CA ASN A 230 4.68 13.29 -12.48
C ASN A 230 3.22 12.85 -12.42
N PHE A 231 2.88 11.87 -11.60
CA PHE A 231 1.50 11.44 -11.41
C PHE A 231 0.74 12.42 -10.52
N PRO A 232 -0.44 12.86 -10.94
CA PRO A 232 -1.32 13.62 -10.08
C PRO A 232 -1.87 12.72 -8.99
N LEU A 233 -1.97 13.25 -7.78
CA LEU A 233 -2.55 12.58 -6.62
C LEU A 233 -3.90 13.20 -6.29
N HIS A 234 -4.86 12.37 -5.90
CA HIS A 234 -6.19 12.80 -5.51
C HIS A 234 -6.55 12.25 -4.12
N GLY A 235 -7.74 11.74 -3.93
CA GLY A 235 -8.22 11.21 -2.66
C GLY A 235 -7.45 9.98 -2.13
N GLU A 236 -6.66 9.31 -2.97
CA GLU A 236 -5.87 8.15 -2.59
C GLU A 236 -4.57 8.48 -1.83
N GLY A 237 -4.02 9.71 -2.04
CA GLY A 237 -2.70 10.01 -1.50
C GLY A 237 -2.24 11.46 -1.61
N GLY A 238 -3.14 12.40 -1.94
CA GLY A 238 -2.81 13.79 -2.30
C GLY A 238 -2.50 14.73 -1.14
N LEU A 239 -2.41 14.25 0.11
CA LEU A 239 -2.15 15.14 1.24
C LEU A 239 -0.66 15.31 1.54
N VAL A 240 -0.34 16.53 1.92
CA VAL A 240 0.86 16.90 2.65
C VAL A 240 0.44 17.24 4.07
N SER A 241 1.22 16.82 5.08
CA SER A 241 0.93 17.07 6.50
C SER A 241 2.22 17.08 7.33
N SER A 242 2.09 17.39 8.62
CA SER A 242 3.15 17.34 9.63
C SER A 242 2.77 16.41 10.78
N VAL A 243 3.74 16.12 11.65
CA VAL A 243 3.53 15.37 12.90
C VAL A 243 2.50 16.07 13.78
N GLU A 244 2.61 17.39 13.89
CA GLU A 244 1.74 18.22 14.73
C GLU A 244 0.28 18.14 14.27
N ASP A 245 0.04 18.27 12.97
CA ASP A 245 -1.32 18.23 12.42
C ASP A 245 -1.94 16.83 12.51
N LEU A 246 -1.14 15.77 12.29
CA LEU A 246 -1.62 14.40 12.47
C LEU A 246 -1.93 14.10 13.96
N ALA A 247 -1.25 14.75 14.91
CA ALA A 247 -1.60 14.67 16.32
C ALA A 247 -2.95 15.36 16.61
N LEU A 248 -3.24 16.51 15.97
CA LEU A 248 -4.55 17.15 16.04
C LEU A 248 -5.66 16.28 15.44
N TRP A 249 -5.36 15.57 14.34
CA TRP A 249 -6.29 14.61 13.76
C TRP A 249 -6.53 13.40 14.68
N HIS A 250 -5.49 12.90 15.36
CA HIS A 250 -5.64 11.82 16.34
C HIS A 250 -6.63 12.19 17.43
N ALA A 251 -6.53 13.40 17.97
CA ALA A 251 -7.37 13.89 19.05
C ALA A 251 -8.89 13.83 18.76
N GLN A 252 -9.29 13.65 17.48
CA GLN A 252 -10.70 13.47 17.10
C GLN A 252 -11.20 12.04 17.32
N PHE A 253 -10.32 11.07 17.60
CA PHE A 253 -10.68 9.67 17.83
C PHE A 253 -10.82 9.30 19.32
N GLY A 254 -10.40 10.16 20.25
CA GLY A 254 -10.27 9.83 21.66
C GLY A 254 -11.30 10.45 22.62
N LEU A 255 -11.93 11.58 22.27
CA LEU A 255 -12.87 12.29 23.15
C LEU A 255 -13.98 12.98 22.34
N PRO A 256 -15.17 13.29 22.94
CA PRO A 256 -16.24 14.01 22.26
C PRO A 256 -15.77 15.39 21.80
N ARG A 257 -15.45 15.58 20.53
CA ARG A 257 -14.87 16.81 19.98
C ARG A 257 -15.40 17.20 18.60
N ARG A 258 -14.88 18.33 18.09
CA ARG A 258 -15.37 19.23 17.03
C ARG A 258 -15.91 18.57 15.75
N CYS A 259 -15.44 17.39 15.34
CA CYS A 259 -16.03 16.61 14.23
C CYS A 259 -17.01 15.53 14.69
N GLY A 260 -17.19 15.37 16.02
CA GLY A 260 -18.15 14.48 16.66
C GLY A 260 -17.71 13.01 16.77
N ASP A 261 -18.10 12.35 17.86
CA ASP A 261 -17.89 10.90 18.11
C ASP A 261 -18.41 10.04 16.95
N ALA A 262 -19.46 10.51 16.27
CA ALA A 262 -20.08 9.84 15.15
C ALA A 262 -19.14 9.65 13.95
N LEU A 263 -18.28 10.64 13.64
CA LEU A 263 -17.34 10.52 12.51
C LEU A 263 -16.22 9.52 12.80
N ALA A 264 -15.63 9.57 14.00
CA ALA A 264 -14.58 8.64 14.41
C ALA A 264 -15.12 7.19 14.47
N ALA A 265 -16.28 6.98 15.06
CA ALA A 265 -16.97 5.69 15.08
C ALA A 265 -17.28 5.20 13.66
N ALA A 266 -17.80 6.09 12.81
CA ALA A 266 -18.08 5.75 11.42
C ALA A 266 -16.81 5.37 10.64
N LEU A 267 -15.68 6.06 10.82
CA LEU A 267 -14.40 5.75 10.16
C LEU A 267 -13.86 4.38 10.57
N THR A 268 -14.06 3.96 11.82
CA THR A 268 -13.58 2.69 12.35
C THR A 268 -14.60 1.55 12.23
N THR A 269 -15.75 1.78 11.57
CA THR A 269 -16.74 0.73 11.31
C THR A 269 -16.19 -0.26 10.29
N MET A 270 -16.10 -1.53 10.67
CA MET A 270 -15.82 -2.64 9.77
C MET A 270 -17.11 -3.12 9.09
N THR A 271 -16.98 -3.55 7.83
CA THR A 271 -18.07 -4.20 7.10
C THR A 271 -17.61 -5.62 6.77
N PRO A 272 -18.36 -6.66 7.19
CA PRO A 272 -17.98 -8.04 6.89
C PRO A 272 -18.06 -8.31 5.38
N PHE A 273 -17.34 -9.32 4.93
CA PHE A 273 -17.51 -9.86 3.59
C PHE A 273 -18.86 -10.55 3.44
N VAL A 274 -19.25 -10.83 2.21
CA VAL A 274 -20.53 -11.49 1.89
C VAL A 274 -20.68 -12.86 2.60
N ASN A 275 -19.57 -13.56 2.85
CA ASN A 275 -19.56 -14.84 3.59
C ASN A 275 -19.60 -14.67 5.12
N GLY A 276 -19.70 -13.44 5.63
CA GLY A 276 -19.73 -13.13 7.05
C GLY A 276 -18.37 -13.04 7.75
N SER A 277 -17.27 -13.35 7.08
CA SER A 277 -15.93 -13.19 7.66
C SER A 277 -15.54 -11.70 7.81
N VAL A 278 -14.60 -11.43 8.71
CA VAL A 278 -14.22 -10.07 9.07
C VAL A 278 -13.33 -9.44 8.01
N ASN A 279 -13.65 -8.20 7.62
CA ASN A 279 -12.75 -7.33 6.89
C ASN A 279 -12.12 -6.33 7.86
N THR A 280 -10.82 -6.45 8.09
CA THR A 280 -10.05 -5.59 9.01
C THR A 280 -9.72 -4.22 8.40
N TYR A 281 -9.98 -4.02 7.11
CA TYR A 281 -9.85 -2.73 6.47
C TYR A 281 -11.17 -1.96 6.56
N ALA A 282 -11.22 -1.02 7.47
CA ALA A 282 -12.35 -0.12 7.64
C ALA A 282 -12.34 0.99 6.56
N ARG A 283 -12.78 2.18 6.88
CA ARG A 283 -12.93 3.28 5.90
C ARG A 283 -11.64 4.10 5.82
N GLY A 284 -10.70 3.59 5.00
CA GLY A 284 -9.38 4.20 4.85
C GLY A 284 -8.44 3.97 6.05
N LEU A 285 -8.76 2.99 6.89
CA LEU A 285 -8.01 2.61 8.10
C LEU A 285 -7.88 1.09 8.20
N ARG A 286 -6.76 0.61 8.73
CA ARG A 286 -6.57 -0.78 9.17
C ARG A 286 -6.87 -0.89 10.65
N LEU A 287 -7.67 -1.88 11.02
CA LEU A 287 -7.97 -2.24 12.39
C LEU A 287 -7.33 -3.60 12.66
N GLN A 288 -6.33 -3.60 13.51
CA GLN A 288 -5.50 -4.78 13.76
C GLN A 288 -5.25 -4.95 15.24
N THR A 289 -4.66 -6.08 15.60
CA THR A 289 -4.23 -6.36 16.96
C THR A 289 -2.71 -6.54 16.98
N TRP A 290 -2.03 -5.83 17.85
CA TRP A 290 -0.61 -6.00 18.12
C TRP A 290 -0.41 -6.42 19.57
N ARG A 291 0.12 -7.62 19.80
CA ARG A 291 0.39 -8.16 21.14
C ARG A 291 -0.85 -8.12 22.07
N GLY A 292 -2.03 -8.40 21.54
CA GLY A 292 -3.30 -8.32 22.27
C GLY A 292 -3.97 -6.94 22.25
N VAL A 293 -3.23 -5.88 21.93
CA VAL A 293 -3.73 -4.50 21.95
C VAL A 293 -4.29 -4.11 20.58
N ARG A 294 -5.46 -3.51 20.56
CA ARG A 294 -6.10 -2.98 19.35
C ARG A 294 -5.31 -1.80 18.79
N THR A 295 -5.02 -1.86 17.50
CA THR A 295 -4.39 -0.77 16.75
C THR A 295 -5.31 -0.29 15.62
N VAL A 296 -5.28 1.02 15.35
CA VAL A 296 -6.02 1.66 14.26
C VAL A 296 -5.08 2.62 13.53
N GLY A 297 -4.84 2.38 12.26
CA GLY A 297 -3.87 3.21 11.55
C GLY A 297 -3.87 3.03 10.04
N HIS A 298 -2.90 3.65 9.42
CA HIS A 298 -2.57 3.44 8.01
C HIS A 298 -1.13 3.84 7.74
N ASP A 299 -0.50 3.11 6.83
CA ASP A 299 0.82 3.45 6.32
C ASP A 299 0.71 4.24 5.02
N GLY A 300 1.73 5.02 4.72
CA GLY A 300 1.88 5.75 3.47
C GLY A 300 3.16 5.39 2.75
N LEU A 301 3.08 5.15 1.46
CA LEU A 301 4.22 4.94 0.58
C LEU A 301 4.04 5.76 -0.69
N TRP A 302 4.99 6.65 -0.94
CA TRP A 302 5.12 7.41 -2.16
C TRP A 302 6.61 7.55 -2.52
N PRO A 303 6.98 7.75 -3.80
CA PRO A 303 8.39 7.89 -4.15
C PRO A 303 9.13 8.90 -3.27
N GLY A 304 10.14 8.42 -2.54
CA GLY A 304 10.93 9.22 -1.61
C GLY A 304 10.27 9.52 -0.25
N PHE A 305 9.02 9.08 0.00
CA PHE A 305 8.33 9.32 1.27
C PHE A 305 7.71 8.05 1.82
N LYS A 306 7.81 7.85 3.12
CA LYS A 306 7.14 6.79 3.86
C LYS A 306 6.54 7.34 5.14
N THR A 307 5.38 6.84 5.53
CA THR A 307 4.67 7.27 6.72
C THR A 307 4.06 6.06 7.42
N SER A 308 4.09 6.05 8.74
CA SER A 308 3.28 5.16 9.57
C SER A 308 2.55 5.98 10.61
N PHE A 309 1.24 5.80 10.69
CA PHE A 309 0.39 6.44 11.67
C PHE A 309 -0.44 5.37 12.38
N VAL A 310 -0.06 5.04 13.60
CA VAL A 310 -0.64 3.98 14.43
C VAL A 310 -1.25 4.59 15.67
N ARG A 311 -2.54 4.32 15.91
CA ARG A 311 -3.27 4.68 17.13
C ARG A 311 -3.45 3.45 18.01
N LEU A 312 -3.42 3.68 19.29
CA LEU A 312 -3.72 2.72 20.35
C LEU A 312 -4.94 3.25 21.12
N PRO A 313 -6.18 3.02 20.62
CA PRO A 313 -7.37 3.66 21.16
C PRO A 313 -7.56 3.38 22.65
N ASP A 314 -7.32 2.15 23.09
CA ASP A 314 -7.52 1.72 24.47
C ASP A 314 -6.45 2.25 25.43
N HIS A 315 -5.35 2.80 24.90
CA HIS A 315 -4.25 3.42 25.64
C HIS A 315 -4.16 4.95 25.45
N HIS A 316 -5.14 5.58 24.80
CA HIS A 316 -5.16 7.01 24.48
C HIS A 316 -3.83 7.51 23.90
N ALA A 317 -3.24 6.75 22.99
CA ALA A 317 -1.93 7.02 22.46
C ALA A 317 -1.90 6.85 20.92
N ALA A 318 -0.91 7.50 20.31
CA ALA A 318 -0.57 7.25 18.90
C ALA A 318 0.92 7.47 18.66
N VAL A 319 1.42 6.81 17.62
CA VAL A 319 2.75 7.03 17.06
C VAL A 319 2.63 7.47 15.63
N ILE A 320 3.32 8.55 15.28
CA ILE A 320 3.39 9.12 13.94
C ILE A 320 4.86 9.08 13.54
N CYS A 321 5.20 8.32 12.51
CA CYS A 321 6.55 8.24 11.99
C CYS A 321 6.53 8.59 10.50
N ILE A 322 7.30 9.61 10.10
CA ILE A 322 7.34 10.08 8.72
C ILE A 322 8.80 10.20 8.28
N SER A 323 9.08 9.86 7.03
CA SER A 323 10.40 9.93 6.45
C SER A 323 10.39 10.44 5.02
N ASN A 324 11.44 11.15 4.64
CA ASN A 324 11.77 11.49 3.26
C ASN A 324 12.94 10.64 2.69
N ASP A 325 13.27 9.55 3.37
CA ASP A 325 14.25 8.54 2.97
C ASP A 325 13.53 7.28 2.45
N ALA A 326 13.68 6.97 1.17
CA ALA A 326 13.05 5.80 0.55
C ALA A 326 13.53 4.46 1.13
N THR A 327 14.68 4.42 1.83
CA THR A 327 15.24 3.19 2.44
C THR A 327 14.78 2.96 3.86
N SER A 328 14.27 3.99 4.54
CA SER A 328 13.78 3.89 5.91
C SER A 328 12.58 2.96 6.05
N ASP A 329 12.30 2.51 7.26
CA ASP A 329 11.09 1.75 7.60
C ASP A 329 10.32 2.42 8.75
N PRO A 330 9.52 3.46 8.47
CA PRO A 330 8.68 4.13 9.47
C PRO A 330 7.68 3.21 10.16
N HIS A 331 7.24 2.14 9.50
CA HIS A 331 6.35 1.15 10.10
C HIS A 331 7.04 0.41 11.24
N ASP A 332 8.23 -0.16 10.98
CA ASP A 332 9.00 -0.85 12.02
C ASP A 332 9.41 0.11 13.16
N LEU A 333 9.84 1.33 12.82
CA LEU A 333 10.16 2.37 13.82
C LEU A 333 8.95 2.70 14.70
N ALA A 334 7.77 2.89 14.10
CA ALA A 334 6.55 3.20 14.85
C ALA A 334 6.18 2.07 15.80
N PHE A 335 6.27 0.80 15.36
CA PHE A 335 5.95 -0.33 16.21
C PHE A 335 6.99 -0.60 17.31
N GLN A 336 8.26 -0.25 17.12
CA GLN A 336 9.25 -0.25 18.20
C GLN A 336 8.90 0.79 19.29
N VAL A 337 8.37 1.95 18.89
CA VAL A 337 7.86 2.96 19.86
C VAL A 337 6.57 2.47 20.51
N VAL A 338 5.67 1.82 19.78
CA VAL A 338 4.47 1.19 20.33
C VAL A 338 4.85 0.14 21.39
N ASP A 339 5.81 -0.72 21.11
CA ASP A 339 6.31 -1.71 22.08
C ASP A 339 6.82 -1.04 23.37
N ALA A 340 7.52 0.09 23.24
CA ALA A 340 7.99 0.86 24.38
C ALA A 340 6.86 1.53 25.18
N LEU A 341 5.80 1.97 24.49
CA LEU A 341 4.61 2.54 25.12
C LEU A 341 3.79 1.50 25.88
N LEU A 342 3.79 0.27 25.41
CA LEU A 342 3.02 -0.85 25.94
C LEU A 342 3.78 -1.64 27.01
N GLU A 343 5.05 -1.35 27.25
CA GLU A 343 5.84 -2.09 28.23
C GLU A 343 5.28 -1.96 29.65
N GLY A 344 5.03 -3.14 30.26
CA GLY A 344 4.45 -3.23 31.60
C GLY A 344 2.93 -3.09 31.65
N ALA A 345 2.25 -2.86 30.52
CA ALA A 345 0.79 -2.88 30.49
C ALA A 345 0.27 -4.34 30.65
N PRO A 346 -0.77 -4.56 31.48
CA PRO A 346 -1.21 -5.91 31.85
C PRO A 346 -1.90 -6.68 30.74
N ASP A 347 -2.40 -5.98 29.72
CA ASP A 347 -3.12 -6.53 28.55
C ASP A 347 -2.19 -6.86 27.38
N VAL A 348 -0.87 -6.69 27.56
CA VAL A 348 0.11 -6.87 26.48
C VAL A 348 0.72 -8.27 26.52
N HIS A 349 0.53 -9.01 25.45
CA HIS A 349 1.13 -10.32 25.27
C HIS A 349 2.59 -10.22 24.79
N PRO A 350 3.50 -11.07 25.28
CA PRO A 350 4.84 -11.16 24.70
C PRO A 350 4.77 -11.60 23.24
N VAL A 351 5.69 -11.13 22.41
CA VAL A 351 5.88 -11.72 21.07
C VAL A 351 6.36 -13.15 21.29
N PRO A 352 5.62 -14.17 20.87
CA PRO A 352 6.07 -15.54 21.06
C PRO A 352 7.37 -15.76 20.25
N PRO A 353 8.35 -16.48 20.80
CA PRO A 353 9.50 -16.91 20.03
C PRO A 353 9.04 -17.81 18.88
N LEU A 354 9.83 -17.85 17.80
CA LEU A 354 9.54 -18.76 16.70
C LEU A 354 9.58 -20.20 17.25
N PRO A 355 8.46 -20.94 17.29
CA PRO A 355 8.43 -22.28 17.86
C PRO A 355 9.26 -23.24 17.01
N GLU A 356 9.75 -24.31 17.63
CA GLU A 356 10.58 -25.31 16.93
C GLU A 356 9.90 -25.89 15.70
N TRP A 357 8.55 -26.08 15.74
CA TRP A 357 7.81 -26.55 14.57
C TRP A 357 7.93 -25.57 13.39
N ALA A 358 7.80 -24.28 13.63
CA ALA A 358 7.91 -23.27 12.57
C ALA A 358 9.34 -23.18 12.01
N ALA A 359 10.34 -23.38 12.88
CA ALA A 359 11.73 -23.48 12.45
C ALA A 359 11.98 -24.75 11.62
N ALA A 360 11.32 -25.87 11.94
CA ALA A 360 11.50 -27.14 11.25
C ALA A 360 10.76 -27.22 9.90
N VAL A 361 9.59 -26.59 9.77
CA VAL A 361 8.70 -26.77 8.61
C VAL A 361 8.73 -25.61 7.62
N ALA A 362 9.13 -24.41 8.03
CA ALA A 362 9.22 -23.25 7.14
C ALA A 362 10.40 -23.38 6.17
N LEU A 363 10.23 -24.18 5.13
CA LEU A 363 11.26 -24.45 4.13
C LEU A 363 11.37 -23.24 3.18
N PRO A 364 12.53 -22.57 3.11
CA PRO A 364 12.76 -21.53 2.11
C PRO A 364 12.59 -22.09 0.68
N GLY A 365 11.99 -21.31 -0.18
CA GLY A 365 11.78 -21.69 -1.57
C GLY A 365 10.62 -20.95 -2.21
N ARG A 366 10.39 -21.28 -3.46
CA ARG A 366 9.24 -20.79 -4.23
C ARG A 366 8.14 -21.82 -4.22
N TYR A 367 6.93 -21.36 -4.05
CA TYR A 367 5.72 -22.16 -4.05
C TYR A 367 4.78 -21.64 -5.13
N LEU A 368 4.16 -22.56 -5.88
CA LEU A 368 3.27 -22.27 -7.02
C LEU A 368 1.89 -22.87 -6.78
N ARG A 369 0.84 -22.09 -7.02
CA ARG A 369 -0.53 -22.61 -7.17
C ARG A 369 -0.68 -23.19 -8.57
N ARG A 370 -0.86 -24.49 -8.66
CA ARG A 370 -1.01 -25.20 -9.94
C ARG A 370 -2.18 -24.64 -10.75
N GLY A 371 -1.98 -24.48 -12.05
CA GLY A 371 -2.99 -24.00 -12.99
C GLY A 371 -3.32 -22.50 -12.93
N SER A 372 -2.55 -21.69 -12.16
CA SER A 372 -2.83 -20.24 -12.08
C SER A 372 -1.61 -19.34 -12.22
N GLY A 373 -0.41 -19.87 -12.18
CA GLY A 373 0.81 -19.06 -12.17
C GLY A 373 1.11 -18.33 -10.85
N VAL A 374 0.19 -18.25 -9.89
CA VAL A 374 0.37 -17.51 -8.63
C VAL A 374 1.49 -18.13 -7.79
N THR A 375 2.42 -17.29 -7.35
CA THR A 375 3.60 -17.73 -6.57
C THR A 375 3.71 -17.02 -5.22
N VAL A 376 4.34 -17.72 -4.26
CA VAL A 376 4.81 -17.17 -2.99
C VAL A 376 6.25 -17.61 -2.78
N ASP A 377 7.14 -16.65 -2.56
CA ASP A 377 8.52 -16.94 -2.18
C ASP A 377 8.66 -16.87 -0.66
N VAL A 378 9.10 -17.96 -0.03
CA VAL A 378 9.40 -18.02 1.40
C VAL A 378 10.91 -17.91 1.59
N ALA A 379 11.34 -17.04 2.48
CA ALA A 379 12.75 -16.84 2.80
C ALA A 379 12.97 -16.83 4.31
N ARG A 380 14.21 -17.13 4.72
CA ARG A 380 14.67 -17.02 6.10
C ARG A 380 15.95 -16.17 6.11
N ASP A 381 16.00 -15.20 6.99
CA ASP A 381 17.18 -14.35 7.12
C ASP A 381 18.22 -14.94 8.10
N ALA A 382 19.36 -14.26 8.24
CA ALA A 382 20.45 -14.68 9.13
C ALA A 382 20.08 -14.64 10.63
N LYS A 383 18.93 -14.10 10.99
CA LYS A 383 18.37 -14.08 12.35
C LYS A 383 17.23 -15.08 12.51
N ASP A 384 17.10 -16.04 11.60
CA ASP A 384 16.02 -17.04 11.55
C ASP A 384 14.60 -16.47 11.43
N ARG A 385 14.46 -15.20 11.00
CA ARG A 385 13.14 -14.64 10.76
C ARG A 385 12.60 -15.13 9.42
N VAL A 386 11.38 -15.62 9.43
CA VAL A 386 10.68 -16.08 8.22
C VAL A 386 9.99 -14.89 7.54
N SER A 387 10.09 -14.82 6.23
CA SER A 387 9.34 -13.86 5.42
C SER A 387 8.68 -14.57 4.24
N ALA A 388 7.55 -14.04 3.80
CA ALA A 388 6.92 -14.43 2.55
C ALA A 388 6.82 -13.23 1.60
N SER A 389 7.08 -13.46 0.32
CA SER A 389 6.98 -12.44 -0.72
C SER A 389 5.88 -12.81 -1.71
N VAL A 390 4.95 -11.90 -1.91
CA VAL A 390 3.89 -12.01 -2.90
C VAL A 390 4.01 -10.84 -3.87
N ASN A 391 4.13 -11.14 -5.16
CA ASN A 391 4.33 -10.12 -6.22
C ASN A 391 5.46 -9.10 -5.91
N GLY A 392 6.52 -9.55 -5.23
CA GLY A 392 7.69 -8.73 -4.88
C GLY A 392 7.60 -7.98 -3.57
N VAL A 393 6.48 -8.04 -2.86
CA VAL A 393 6.32 -7.44 -1.54
C VAL A 393 6.62 -8.47 -0.48
N ALA A 394 7.75 -8.32 0.22
CA ALA A 394 8.13 -9.19 1.33
C ALA A 394 7.48 -8.74 2.64
N THR A 395 6.97 -9.68 3.39
CA THR A 395 6.38 -9.46 4.72
C THR A 395 6.96 -10.45 5.69
N PHE A 396 7.42 -9.99 6.86
CA PHE A 396 7.84 -10.86 7.94
C PHE A 396 6.65 -11.55 8.60
N LEU A 397 6.86 -12.81 8.94
CA LEU A 397 5.85 -13.67 9.53
C LEU A 397 6.19 -13.93 11.00
N VAL A 398 5.16 -13.98 11.81
CA VAL A 398 5.23 -14.35 13.24
C VAL A 398 4.34 -15.54 13.51
N PRO A 399 4.65 -16.37 14.52
CA PRO A 399 3.80 -17.49 14.90
C PRO A 399 2.46 -17.00 15.44
N SER A 400 1.38 -17.67 15.05
CA SER A 400 0.06 -17.55 15.67
C SER A 400 -0.23 -18.74 16.59
N ALA A 401 -1.32 -18.63 17.37
CA ALA A 401 -1.71 -19.67 18.32
C ALA A 401 -2.14 -20.99 17.67
N ASP A 402 -2.49 -20.98 16.37
CA ASP A 402 -3.09 -22.11 15.65
C ASP A 402 -2.08 -22.86 14.76
N GLU A 403 -0.79 -22.89 15.15
CA GLU A 403 0.28 -23.49 14.34
C GLU A 403 0.37 -22.94 12.91
N ARG A 404 0.10 -21.64 12.77
CA ARG A 404 0.25 -20.87 11.51
C ARG A 404 1.31 -19.81 11.68
N LEU A 405 1.85 -19.35 10.57
CA LEU A 405 2.60 -18.10 10.50
C LEU A 405 1.69 -17.02 9.94
N GLU A 406 1.57 -15.92 10.63
CA GLU A 406 0.78 -14.77 10.20
C GLU A 406 1.66 -13.56 9.90
N THR A 407 1.14 -12.64 9.11
CA THR A 407 1.86 -11.41 8.84
C THR A 407 2.09 -10.64 10.13
N GLY A 408 3.35 -10.47 10.47
CA GLY A 408 3.76 -9.66 11.61
C GLY A 408 3.50 -8.17 11.33
N ARG A 409 3.27 -7.41 12.39
CA ARG A 409 3.17 -5.95 12.34
C ARG A 409 2.41 -5.41 11.12
N GLY A 410 1.12 -5.62 11.10
CA GLY A 410 0.16 -4.76 10.40
C GLY A 410 0.15 -4.65 8.89
N SER A 411 0.90 -5.41 8.12
CA SER A 411 1.02 -5.16 6.68
C SER A 411 0.19 -6.06 5.76
N GLY A 412 -0.56 -7.00 6.27
CA GLY A 412 -1.37 -7.87 5.42
C GLY A 412 -2.09 -8.94 6.23
N ASP A 413 -3.22 -9.33 5.73
CA ASP A 413 -4.05 -10.34 6.36
C ASP A 413 -3.86 -11.67 5.60
N PHE A 414 -2.65 -12.24 5.63
CA PHE A 414 -2.47 -13.59 5.14
C PHE A 414 -1.75 -14.47 6.15
N PHE A 415 -2.14 -15.73 6.16
CA PHE A 415 -1.61 -16.76 7.03
C PHE A 415 -0.97 -17.85 6.18
N LEU A 416 0.12 -18.41 6.66
CA LEU A 416 0.75 -19.57 6.06
C LEU A 416 0.68 -20.75 7.01
N ARG A 417 0.24 -21.89 6.50
CA ARG A 417 0.41 -23.20 7.15
C ARG A 417 1.32 -24.05 6.25
N PHE A 418 2.31 -24.67 6.84
CA PHE A 418 3.20 -25.57 6.11
C PHE A 418 2.71 -27.00 6.26
N ASP A 419 2.60 -27.73 5.13
CA ASP A 419 2.29 -29.15 5.08
C ASP A 419 3.31 -29.86 4.17
N GLY A 420 4.44 -30.25 4.75
CA GLY A 420 5.54 -30.89 4.02
C GLY A 420 6.08 -30.05 2.86
N ALA A 421 5.84 -30.49 1.61
CA ALA A 421 6.29 -29.80 0.40
C ALA A 421 5.28 -28.76 -0.11
N ALA A 422 4.18 -28.52 0.60
CA ALA A 422 3.15 -27.55 0.25
C ALA A 422 3.00 -26.47 1.33
N ILE A 423 2.40 -25.35 0.94
CA ILE A 423 1.91 -24.33 1.86
C ILE A 423 0.46 -24.05 1.57
N ASP A 424 -0.33 -23.91 2.62
CA ASP A 424 -1.65 -23.31 2.52
C ASP A 424 -1.55 -21.83 2.85
N VAL A 425 -2.02 -21.01 1.92
CA VAL A 425 -2.08 -19.57 2.06
C VAL A 425 -3.54 -19.20 2.28
N GLU A 426 -3.87 -18.78 3.47
CA GLU A 426 -5.18 -18.18 3.76
C GLU A 426 -5.06 -16.67 3.63
N ARG A 427 -5.89 -16.11 2.78
CA ARG A 427 -6.02 -14.67 2.57
C ARG A 427 -7.36 -14.18 3.08
N ASP A 428 -7.59 -12.87 2.99
CA ASP A 428 -8.85 -12.22 3.32
C ASP A 428 -10.08 -13.07 2.99
N ALA A 429 -11.08 -13.01 3.83
CA ALA A 429 -12.33 -13.76 3.69
C ALA A 429 -12.21 -15.29 3.90
N GLY A 430 -11.14 -15.78 4.52
CA GLY A 430 -10.97 -17.21 4.82
C GLY A 430 -10.78 -18.09 3.58
N VAL A 431 -10.35 -17.51 2.46
CA VAL A 431 -10.05 -18.27 1.24
C VAL A 431 -8.66 -18.89 1.37
N THR A 432 -8.62 -20.21 1.48
CA THR A 432 -7.36 -20.98 1.53
C THR A 432 -6.98 -21.46 0.13
N GLU A 433 -5.73 -21.24 -0.24
CA GLU A 433 -5.12 -21.68 -1.49
C GLU A 433 -3.89 -22.53 -1.18
N THR A 434 -3.81 -23.74 -1.75
CA THR A 434 -2.65 -24.61 -1.58
C THR A 434 -1.63 -24.39 -2.70
N LEU A 435 -0.39 -24.10 -2.32
CA LEU A 435 0.74 -23.95 -3.23
C LEU A 435 1.77 -25.03 -2.98
N HIS A 436 2.37 -25.56 -4.05
CA HIS A 436 3.37 -26.62 -4.01
C HIS A 436 4.76 -26.06 -4.28
N ARG A 437 5.77 -26.60 -3.63
CA ARG A 437 7.15 -26.18 -3.81
C ARG A 437 7.61 -26.44 -5.24
N VAL A 438 8.19 -25.44 -5.87
CA VAL A 438 8.73 -25.49 -7.24
C VAL A 438 10.15 -26.06 -7.21
N ALA A 439 10.43 -27.00 -8.10
CA ALA A 439 11.79 -27.46 -8.35
C ALA A 439 12.56 -26.45 -9.23
N PRO A 440 13.88 -26.24 -8.98
CA PRO A 440 14.70 -25.40 -9.85
C PRO A 440 14.93 -26.05 -11.21
N GLY A 441 15.21 -25.23 -12.24
CA GLY A 441 15.67 -25.71 -13.54
C GLY A 441 14.59 -25.77 -14.63
N ALA A 442 13.46 -25.08 -14.45
CA ALA A 442 12.47 -24.92 -15.51
C ALA A 442 13.03 -24.12 -16.70
N ALA A 443 12.51 -24.38 -17.91
CA ALA A 443 12.83 -23.63 -19.11
C ALA A 443 11.59 -22.85 -19.58
N LEU A 444 11.82 -21.71 -20.24
CA LEU A 444 10.74 -20.97 -20.90
C LEU A 444 10.18 -21.76 -22.07
N PRO A 445 8.86 -21.67 -22.31
CA PRO A 445 8.26 -22.23 -23.52
C PRO A 445 8.95 -21.67 -24.79
N VAL A 446 9.38 -22.55 -25.68
CA VAL A 446 10.12 -22.16 -26.89
C VAL A 446 9.29 -21.32 -27.87
N ASP A 447 7.96 -21.46 -27.82
CA ASP A 447 6.97 -20.73 -28.60
C ASP A 447 6.42 -19.46 -27.91
N LEU A 448 7.00 -19.07 -26.76
CA LEU A 448 6.61 -17.88 -25.99
C LEU A 448 6.84 -16.55 -26.74
N PRO A 449 7.91 -16.35 -27.53
CA PRO A 449 8.07 -15.13 -28.30
C PRO A 449 6.84 -14.83 -29.19
N GLY A 450 6.43 -13.56 -29.22
CA GLY A 450 5.23 -13.14 -29.94
C GLY A 450 4.69 -11.79 -29.47
N ARG A 451 3.54 -11.38 -30.05
CA ARG A 451 2.84 -10.14 -29.69
C ARG A 451 1.53 -10.47 -28.99
N TYR A 452 1.31 -9.74 -27.88
CA TYR A 452 0.17 -9.95 -26.99
C TYR A 452 -0.50 -8.61 -26.72
N VAL A 453 -1.82 -8.53 -26.85
CA VAL A 453 -2.59 -7.29 -26.75
C VAL A 453 -3.59 -7.40 -25.60
N ASN A 454 -3.67 -6.34 -24.79
CA ASN A 454 -4.71 -6.20 -23.79
C ASN A 454 -5.47 -4.89 -24.01
N LEU A 455 -6.80 -4.98 -24.11
CA LEU A 455 -7.66 -3.84 -24.41
C LEU A 455 -7.92 -2.96 -23.19
N ASP A 456 -7.82 -3.50 -21.97
CA ASP A 456 -8.05 -2.74 -20.73
C ASP A 456 -6.90 -1.78 -20.46
N THR A 457 -5.66 -2.16 -20.81
CA THR A 457 -4.47 -1.31 -20.71
C THR A 457 -4.20 -0.54 -22.02
N ALA A 458 -4.87 -0.92 -23.12
CA ALA A 458 -4.56 -0.49 -24.47
C ALA A 458 -3.07 -0.70 -24.85
N ALA A 459 -2.45 -1.73 -24.29
CA ALA A 459 -1.04 -2.04 -24.48
C ALA A 459 -0.80 -3.24 -25.37
N THR A 460 0.32 -3.18 -26.08
CA THR A 460 0.93 -4.30 -26.78
C THR A 460 2.19 -4.74 -26.06
N TRP A 461 2.25 -5.99 -25.69
CA TRP A 461 3.40 -6.65 -25.12
C TRP A 461 4.11 -7.43 -26.23
N THR A 462 5.38 -7.20 -26.43
CA THR A 462 6.22 -7.92 -27.40
C THR A 462 7.28 -8.69 -26.65
N ILE A 463 7.21 -10.02 -26.70
CA ILE A 463 8.22 -10.92 -26.14
C ILE A 463 9.14 -11.32 -27.29
N ALA A 464 10.44 -11.07 -27.16
CA ALA A 464 11.43 -11.34 -28.18
C ALA A 464 12.71 -11.90 -27.58
N ALA A 465 13.52 -12.57 -28.41
CA ALA A 465 14.84 -13.01 -28.03
C ALA A 465 15.73 -11.80 -27.70
N ALA A 466 16.51 -11.91 -26.63
CA ALA A 466 17.49 -10.93 -26.19
C ALA A 466 18.86 -11.60 -26.06
N THR A 467 19.92 -10.82 -25.81
CA THR A 467 21.29 -11.32 -25.69
C THR A 467 21.44 -12.35 -24.55
N SER A 468 20.61 -12.24 -23.50
CA SER A 468 20.61 -13.10 -22.32
C SER A 468 19.27 -13.81 -22.10
N GLY A 469 18.64 -14.35 -23.16
CA GLY A 469 17.37 -15.07 -23.04
C GLY A 469 16.21 -14.38 -23.77
N VAL A 470 15.12 -14.07 -23.08
CA VAL A 470 13.91 -13.44 -23.63
C VAL A 470 13.59 -12.19 -22.81
N GLU A 471 13.18 -11.14 -23.48
CA GLU A 471 12.72 -9.91 -22.83
C GLU A 471 11.30 -9.53 -23.27
N LEU A 472 10.56 -8.89 -22.37
CA LEU A 472 9.29 -8.28 -22.69
C LEU A 472 9.46 -6.77 -22.86
N ARG A 473 8.94 -6.24 -23.97
CA ARG A 473 8.78 -4.80 -24.21
C ARG A 473 7.31 -4.44 -24.22
N VAL A 474 6.98 -3.33 -23.57
CA VAL A 474 5.60 -2.84 -23.46
C VAL A 474 5.46 -1.56 -24.26
N ALA A 475 4.49 -1.52 -25.16
CA ALA A 475 4.05 -0.32 -25.86
C ALA A 475 2.61 -0.01 -25.46
N GLY A 476 2.37 1.15 -24.87
CA GLY A 476 1.06 1.58 -24.40
C GLY A 476 0.68 2.96 -24.90
N PRO A 477 -0.53 3.47 -24.57
CA PRO A 477 -1.07 4.71 -25.13
C PRO A 477 -0.33 5.97 -24.67
N LEU A 478 0.31 5.95 -23.52
CA LEU A 478 1.03 7.10 -22.95
C LEU A 478 2.54 6.99 -23.13
N LEU A 479 3.03 5.81 -23.53
CA LEU A 479 4.44 5.61 -23.79
C LEU A 479 4.69 4.67 -24.94
N LEU A 480 5.74 4.96 -25.68
CA LEU A 480 6.07 4.19 -26.86
C LEU A 480 6.71 2.84 -26.53
N THR A 481 7.60 2.78 -25.56
CA THR A 481 8.23 1.53 -25.08
C THR A 481 8.82 1.73 -23.69
N SER A 482 8.54 0.82 -22.75
CA SER A 482 9.37 0.66 -21.56
C SER A 482 10.55 -0.28 -21.87
N GLY A 483 11.65 -0.15 -21.16
CA GLY A 483 12.81 -1.04 -21.29
C GLY A 483 12.44 -2.52 -21.11
N GLY A 484 13.31 -3.40 -21.52
CA GLY A 484 13.08 -4.85 -21.44
C GLY A 484 12.77 -5.33 -20.02
N TRP A 485 11.66 -6.04 -19.87
CA TRP A 485 11.28 -6.68 -18.63
C TRP A 485 11.81 -8.11 -18.65
N GLU A 486 12.46 -8.52 -17.57
CA GLU A 486 13.03 -9.85 -17.41
C GLU A 486 11.91 -10.90 -17.24
N ILE A 487 12.03 -12.05 -17.89
CA ILE A 487 11.11 -13.18 -17.77
C ILE A 487 11.86 -14.38 -17.18
N GLU A 488 11.29 -14.96 -16.14
CA GLU A 488 11.83 -16.14 -15.46
C GLU A 488 10.85 -17.32 -15.59
N PRO A 489 11.31 -18.52 -16.00
CA PRO A 489 10.48 -19.71 -15.96
C PRO A 489 10.26 -20.16 -14.52
N ILE A 490 9.05 -20.64 -14.20
CA ILE A 490 8.71 -21.17 -12.87
C ILE A 490 8.49 -22.68 -12.94
N GLU A 491 7.45 -23.14 -13.66
CA GLU A 491 7.16 -24.56 -13.88
C GLU A 491 6.14 -24.68 -15.03
N GLY A 492 6.42 -25.48 -16.06
CA GLY A 492 5.52 -25.67 -17.19
C GLY A 492 5.20 -24.36 -17.90
N ASP A 493 3.92 -24.02 -17.97
CA ASP A 493 3.43 -22.76 -18.54
C ASP A 493 3.38 -21.59 -17.55
N ALA A 494 3.80 -21.79 -16.29
CA ALA A 494 3.91 -20.71 -15.31
C ALA A 494 5.25 -19.99 -15.46
N ILE A 495 5.18 -18.67 -15.64
CA ILE A 495 6.33 -17.77 -15.76
C ILE A 495 6.17 -16.58 -14.82
N ARG A 496 7.26 -15.93 -14.51
CA ARG A 496 7.31 -14.69 -13.73
C ARG A 496 7.90 -13.58 -14.60
N ILE A 497 7.26 -12.41 -14.59
CA ILE A 497 7.71 -11.23 -15.32
C ILE A 497 8.10 -10.17 -14.32
N TYR A 498 9.36 -9.77 -14.27
CA TYR A 498 9.85 -8.72 -13.40
C TYR A 498 9.60 -7.35 -14.00
N THR A 499 8.87 -6.51 -13.27
CA THR A 499 8.53 -5.16 -13.72
C THR A 499 9.59 -4.18 -13.25
N PRO A 500 10.14 -3.34 -14.12
CA PRO A 500 10.94 -2.21 -13.70
C PRO A 500 10.02 -1.25 -12.92
N THR A 501 10.41 -0.88 -11.71
CA THR A 501 9.66 0.06 -10.89
C THR A 501 10.60 0.87 -10.03
N THR A 502 10.25 2.14 -9.83
CA THR A 502 10.98 3.06 -8.97
C THR A 502 10.68 2.86 -7.49
N LEU A 503 9.59 2.16 -7.15
CA LEU A 503 9.16 1.96 -5.76
C LEU A 503 9.70 0.67 -5.14
N TYR A 504 9.62 -0.44 -5.87
CA TYR A 504 10.08 -1.76 -5.43
C TYR A 504 10.23 -2.70 -6.63
N ARG A 505 11.12 -3.68 -6.54
CA ARG A 505 11.21 -4.74 -7.55
C ARG A 505 10.04 -5.69 -7.36
N GLY A 506 9.02 -5.55 -8.19
CA GLY A 506 7.86 -6.43 -8.21
C GLY A 506 7.91 -7.42 -9.36
N TRP A 507 7.01 -8.39 -9.31
CA TRP A 507 6.80 -9.31 -10.42
C TRP A 507 5.31 -9.53 -10.68
N LEU A 508 5.03 -10.00 -11.88
CA LEU A 508 3.72 -10.47 -12.31
C LEU A 508 3.78 -11.99 -12.38
N ASP A 509 2.88 -12.66 -11.70
CA ASP A 509 2.65 -14.08 -11.85
C ASP A 509 1.85 -14.29 -13.13
N THR A 510 2.38 -15.10 -14.03
CA THR A 510 1.83 -15.23 -15.39
C THR A 510 1.68 -16.69 -15.77
N LEU A 511 0.52 -17.05 -16.31
CA LEU A 511 0.26 -18.35 -16.89
C LEU A 511 0.12 -18.21 -18.42
N VAL A 512 0.89 -18.97 -19.16
CA VAL A 512 0.77 -19.08 -20.62
C VAL A 512 -0.49 -19.88 -20.95
N LEU A 513 -1.39 -19.29 -21.72
CA LEU A 513 -2.64 -19.91 -22.13
C LEU A 513 -2.46 -20.64 -23.47
N ARG A 514 -2.98 -21.89 -23.56
CA ARG A 514 -2.93 -22.72 -24.78
C ARG A 514 -4.30 -23.17 -25.23
N ASP A 515 -4.45 -23.36 -26.52
CA ASP A 515 -5.61 -24.05 -27.12
C ASP A 515 -5.48 -25.57 -27.01
N ALA A 516 -6.47 -26.27 -27.55
CA ALA A 516 -6.50 -27.75 -27.58
C ALA A 516 -5.35 -28.38 -28.40
N ASP A 517 -4.78 -27.64 -29.33
CA ASP A 517 -3.63 -28.07 -30.14
C ASP A 517 -2.28 -27.74 -29.48
N GLY A 518 -2.30 -27.17 -28.28
CA GLY A 518 -1.13 -26.77 -27.51
C GLY A 518 -0.50 -25.45 -27.94
N ARG A 519 -1.13 -24.68 -28.86
CA ARG A 519 -0.61 -23.40 -29.34
C ARG A 519 -0.92 -22.31 -28.33
N ILE A 520 0.03 -21.39 -28.10
CA ILE A 520 -0.18 -20.25 -27.20
C ILE A 520 -1.23 -19.30 -27.77
N THR A 521 -2.28 -19.06 -27.00
CA THR A 521 -3.38 -18.12 -27.31
C THR A 521 -3.28 -16.80 -26.53
N GLY A 522 -2.51 -16.76 -25.46
CA GLY A 522 -2.36 -15.56 -24.63
C GLY A 522 -1.59 -15.78 -23.35
N LEU A 523 -1.64 -14.76 -22.51
CA LEU A 523 -1.05 -14.73 -21.18
C LEU A 523 -2.12 -14.31 -20.16
N HIS A 524 -2.31 -15.10 -19.11
CA HIS A 524 -3.10 -14.72 -17.95
C HIS A 524 -2.17 -14.14 -16.90
N VAL A 525 -2.40 -12.88 -16.50
CA VAL A 525 -1.48 -12.08 -15.69
C VAL A 525 -2.13 -11.69 -14.37
N ASP A 526 -1.45 -12.01 -13.28
CA ASP A 526 -1.80 -11.63 -11.92
C ASP A 526 -0.68 -10.77 -11.33
N GLY A 527 -0.97 -9.50 -11.13
CA GLY A 527 -0.11 -8.58 -10.39
C GLY A 527 -0.47 -8.52 -8.90
N GLY A 528 0.11 -7.57 -8.16
CA GLY A 528 -0.19 -7.36 -6.75
C GLY A 528 -1.62 -6.91 -6.51
N ARG A 529 -2.12 -5.99 -7.36
CA ARG A 529 -3.45 -5.34 -7.22
C ARG A 529 -4.28 -5.39 -8.50
N VAL A 530 -3.84 -6.18 -9.45
CA VAL A 530 -4.55 -6.48 -10.70
C VAL A 530 -4.57 -8.00 -10.86
N LYS A 531 -5.77 -8.57 -11.00
CA LYS A 531 -5.97 -10.01 -11.14
C LYS A 531 -6.72 -10.34 -12.41
N GLY A 532 -6.41 -11.51 -12.96
CA GLY A 532 -7.14 -12.06 -14.09
C GLY A 532 -7.06 -11.25 -15.38
N MET A 533 -5.95 -10.55 -15.64
CA MET A 533 -5.82 -9.78 -16.87
C MET A 533 -5.28 -10.66 -17.99
N VAL A 534 -6.02 -10.72 -19.11
CA VAL A 534 -5.64 -11.54 -20.25
C VAL A 534 -5.05 -10.67 -21.36
N PHE A 535 -3.84 -11.02 -21.77
CA PHE A 535 -3.18 -10.50 -22.97
C PHE A 535 -3.33 -11.53 -24.08
N ALA A 536 -4.18 -11.25 -25.06
CA ALA A 536 -4.42 -12.16 -26.17
C ALA A 536 -3.25 -12.13 -27.17
N ARG A 537 -2.79 -13.30 -27.61
CA ARG A 537 -1.78 -13.39 -28.66
C ARG A 537 -2.36 -12.96 -30.01
N VAL A 538 -1.63 -12.12 -30.72
CA VAL A 538 -2.05 -11.63 -32.06
C VAL A 538 -1.10 -12.05 -33.18
N GLU A 539 0.13 -12.37 -32.85
CA GLU A 539 1.15 -12.88 -33.79
C GLU A 539 2.16 -13.76 -33.07
#